data_c60d73d064901b96471af4275eaccf81
#
_entry.id   c60d73d064901b96471af4275eaccf81
#
_cell.length_a   1.000
_cell.length_b   1.000
_cell.length_c   1.000
_cell.angle_alpha   90.00
_cell.angle_beta   90.00
_cell.angle_gamma   90.00
#
_symmetry.space_group_name_H-M   'P 1'
#
loop_
_entity.id
_entity.type
_entity.pdbx_description
1 polymer ?
#
loop_
_entity_poly.entity_id
_entity_poly.type
_entity_poly.pdbx_seq_one_letter_code
_entity_poly.pdbx_strand_id
1 'polypeptide(L)' 'MSLAPIPQSQQDRLRHIELRLRFLGEVRRPDVMLRFGIQSAAASRDLAVYRDLAPQTIEFDSRSKGYLLGS' A
#
# COMPACT_ATOMS: atom_id res chain seq x y z
N MET A 1 16.75 10.92 -17.89
CA MET A 1 15.48 10.23 -17.75
C MET A 1 14.69 10.88 -16.63
N SER A 2 13.50 11.24 -16.92
CA SER A 2 12.68 11.76 -15.84
C SER A 2 11.59 10.76 -15.55
N LEU A 3 11.58 10.30 -14.33
CA LEU A 3 10.45 9.58 -13.82
C LEU A 3 9.40 10.61 -13.46
N ALA A 4 8.21 10.43 -13.93
CA ALA A 4 7.13 11.28 -13.51
C ALA A 4 7.06 11.21 -11.98
N PRO A 5 7.03 12.36 -11.30
CA PRO A 5 6.94 12.32 -9.84
C PRO A 5 5.63 11.67 -9.41
N ILE A 6 5.70 10.95 -8.30
CA ILE A 6 4.49 10.37 -7.72
C ILE A 6 3.61 11.50 -7.23
N PRO A 7 2.33 11.55 -7.62
CA PRO A 7 1.43 12.60 -7.14
C PRO A 7 1.38 12.65 -5.62
N GLN A 8 1.18 13.83 -5.07
CA GLN A 8 1.15 14.02 -3.62
C GLN A 8 0.07 13.14 -2.97
N SER A 9 -1.08 13.03 -3.59
CA SER A 9 -2.16 12.19 -3.06
C SER A 9 -1.74 10.73 -2.98
N GLN A 10 -1.00 10.24 -3.98
CA GLN A 10 -0.49 8.88 -3.95
C GLN A 10 0.61 8.72 -2.92
N GLN A 11 1.47 9.72 -2.74
CA GLN A 11 2.48 9.68 -1.69
C GLN A 11 1.85 9.53 -0.31
N ASP A 12 0.76 10.25 -0.07
CA ASP A 12 0.04 10.17 1.20
C ASP A 12 -0.51 8.76 1.41
N ARG A 13 -1.04 8.14 0.36
CA ARG A 13 -1.55 6.77 0.45
C ARG A 13 -0.43 5.77 0.70
N LEU A 14 0.70 5.93 0.02
CA LEU A 14 1.86 5.05 0.24
C LEU A 14 2.39 5.18 1.67
N ARG A 15 2.43 6.40 2.19
CA ARG A 15 2.85 6.63 3.57
C ARG A 15 1.89 5.95 4.55
N HIS A 16 0.60 6.04 4.29
CA HIS A 16 -0.39 5.38 5.14
C HIS A 16 -0.20 3.86 5.13
N ILE A 17 0.05 3.28 3.95
CA ILE A 17 0.33 1.85 3.84
C ILE A 17 1.55 1.48 4.69
N GLU A 18 2.61 2.26 4.59
CA GLU A 18 3.81 2.00 5.38
C GLU A 18 3.54 2.07 6.88
N LEU A 19 2.80 3.08 7.32
CA LEU A 19 2.48 3.24 8.73
C LEU A 19 1.66 2.06 9.26
N ARG A 20 0.67 1.61 8.50
CA ARG A 20 -0.13 0.48 8.93
C ARG A 20 0.70 -0.80 9.00
N LEU A 21 1.58 -1.01 8.03
CA LEU A 21 2.47 -2.17 8.06
C LEU A 21 3.39 -2.14 9.27
N ARG A 22 3.96 -0.97 9.58
CA ARG A 22 4.90 -0.84 10.69
C ARG A 22 4.24 -0.96 12.05
N PHE A 23 3.05 -0.40 12.21
CA PHE A 23 2.40 -0.35 13.51
C PHE A 23 1.42 -1.49 13.74
N LEU A 24 0.76 -1.97 12.70
CA LEU A 24 -0.24 -3.03 12.82
C LEU A 24 0.23 -4.35 12.24
N GLY A 25 1.32 -4.33 11.47
CA GLY A 25 1.85 -5.52 10.85
C GLY A 25 1.11 -5.97 9.60
N GLU A 26 0.04 -5.28 9.23
CA GLU A 26 -0.70 -5.62 8.03
C GLU A 26 -1.46 -4.42 7.48
N VAL A 27 -1.78 -4.48 6.19
CA VAL A 27 -2.64 -3.52 5.54
C VAL A 27 -3.51 -4.27 4.53
N ARG A 28 -4.77 -3.91 4.45
CA ARG A 28 -5.72 -4.52 3.52
C ARG A 28 -6.28 -3.46 2.60
N ARG A 29 -6.70 -3.89 1.41
CA ARG A 29 -7.28 -2.97 0.43
C ARG A 29 -8.46 -2.16 0.99
N PRO A 30 -9.42 -2.77 1.71
CA PRO A 30 -10.51 -1.98 2.28
C PRO A 30 -10.05 -0.88 3.24
N ASP A 31 -8.94 -1.10 3.95
CA ASP A 31 -8.41 -0.10 4.87
C ASP A 31 -8.00 1.16 4.11
N VAL A 32 -7.30 0.98 2.98
CA VAL A 32 -6.86 2.09 2.14
C VAL A 32 -8.06 2.79 1.49
N MET A 33 -9.02 2.00 1.03
CA MET A 33 -10.24 2.53 0.40
C MET A 33 -11.01 3.41 1.36
N LEU A 34 -11.20 2.97 2.59
CA LEU A 34 -11.95 3.72 3.60
C LEU A 34 -11.21 4.98 4.02
N ARG A 35 -9.89 4.85 4.20
CA ARG A 35 -9.10 5.99 4.69
C ARG A 35 -9.09 7.15 3.71
N PHE A 36 -9.06 6.87 2.41
CA PHE A 36 -8.90 7.89 1.39
C PHE A 36 -10.13 8.06 0.49
N GLY A 37 -11.16 7.27 0.69
CA GLY A 37 -12.36 7.36 -0.14
C GLY A 37 -12.10 6.99 -1.59
N ILE A 38 -11.21 6.03 -1.84
CA ILE A 38 -10.87 5.61 -3.19
C ILE A 38 -11.47 4.24 -3.51
N GLN A 39 -11.53 3.92 -4.79
CA GLN A 39 -12.09 2.67 -5.24
C GLN A 39 -11.06 1.54 -5.16
N SER A 40 -11.56 0.32 -5.28
CA SER A 40 -10.76 -0.89 -5.18
C SER A 40 -9.58 -0.92 -6.15
N ALA A 41 -9.80 -0.50 -7.39
CA ALA A 41 -8.74 -0.49 -8.40
C ALA A 41 -7.59 0.44 -8.01
N ALA A 42 -7.91 1.62 -7.46
CA ALA A 42 -6.90 2.57 -7.03
C ALA A 42 -6.13 2.04 -5.82
N ALA A 43 -6.83 1.45 -4.87
CA ALA A 43 -6.18 0.87 -3.69
C ALA A 43 -5.25 -0.28 -4.09
N SER A 44 -5.68 -1.15 -5.01
CA SER A 44 -4.83 -2.23 -5.50
C SER A 44 -3.58 -1.72 -6.19
N ARG A 45 -3.72 -0.64 -6.96
CA ARG A 45 -2.59 -0.02 -7.64
C ARG A 45 -1.58 0.53 -6.62
N ASP A 46 -2.08 1.21 -5.59
CA ASP A 46 -1.21 1.78 -4.57
C ASP A 46 -0.44 0.70 -3.82
N LEU A 47 -1.11 -0.40 -3.49
CA LEU A 47 -0.45 -1.52 -2.82
C LEU A 47 0.60 -2.16 -3.72
N ALA A 48 0.33 -2.28 -5.02
CA ALA A 48 1.29 -2.81 -5.98
C ALA A 48 2.50 -1.88 -6.12
N VAL A 49 2.26 -0.57 -6.18
CA VAL A 49 3.34 0.42 -6.26
C VAL A 49 4.22 0.34 -5.01
N TYR A 50 3.60 0.26 -3.84
CA TYR A 50 4.37 0.14 -2.60
C TYR A 50 5.21 -1.13 -2.61
N ARG A 51 4.66 -2.26 -3.05
CA ARG A 51 5.40 -3.51 -3.12
C ARG A 51 6.59 -3.41 -4.06
N ASP A 52 6.44 -2.69 -5.19
CA ASP A 52 7.55 -2.50 -6.12
C ASP A 52 8.63 -1.61 -5.55
N LEU A 53 8.26 -0.61 -4.74
CA LEU A 53 9.21 0.30 -4.12
C LEU A 53 9.92 -0.34 -2.92
N ALA A 54 9.24 -1.21 -2.21
CA ALA A 54 9.77 -1.82 -1.00
C ALA A 54 9.42 -3.30 -0.92
N PRO A 55 9.94 -4.12 -1.86
CA PRO A 55 9.54 -5.53 -1.96
C PRO A 55 9.92 -6.37 -0.74
N GLN A 56 10.86 -5.91 0.07
CA GLN A 56 11.27 -6.64 1.27
C GLN A 56 10.44 -6.27 2.48
N THR A 57 9.61 -5.24 2.37
CA THR A 57 8.83 -4.72 3.50
C THR A 57 7.41 -5.27 3.53
N ILE A 58 6.89 -5.67 2.39
CA ILE A 58 5.50 -6.06 2.25
C ILE A 58 5.39 -7.41 1.55
N GLU A 59 4.46 -8.23 2.02
CA GLU A 59 4.23 -9.55 1.46
C GLU A 59 2.73 -9.79 1.43
N PHE A 60 2.23 -10.29 0.29
CA PHE A 60 0.81 -10.57 0.16
C PHE A 60 0.48 -11.90 0.84
N ASP A 61 -0.51 -11.88 1.71
CA ASP A 61 -1.02 -13.08 2.35
C ASP A 61 -2.36 -13.46 1.71
N SER A 62 -2.36 -14.57 0.96
CA SER A 62 -3.54 -15.02 0.26
C SER A 62 -4.65 -15.50 1.19
N ARG A 63 -4.31 -15.91 2.41
CA ARG A 63 -5.32 -16.38 3.37
C ARG A 63 -6.19 -15.24 3.86
N SER A 64 -5.57 -14.16 4.28
CA SER A 64 -6.30 -13.00 4.78
C SER A 64 -6.65 -12.03 3.66
N LYS A 65 -6.11 -12.26 2.45
CA LYS A 65 -6.24 -11.38 1.31
C LYS A 65 -5.77 -9.97 1.64
N GLY A 66 -4.72 -9.88 2.44
CA GLY A 66 -4.13 -8.63 2.85
C GLY A 66 -2.62 -8.66 2.62
N TYR A 67 -1.98 -7.56 2.98
CA TYR A 67 -0.54 -7.43 2.89
C TYR A 67 0.04 -7.37 4.28
N LEU A 68 1.09 -8.15 4.50
CA LEU A 68 1.75 -8.25 5.79
C LEU A 68 3.13 -7.65 5.72
N LEU A 69 3.64 -7.21 6.87
CA LEU A 69 5.01 -6.76 6.98
C LEU A 69 5.93 -7.95 6.69
N GLY A 70 6.79 -7.79 5.69
CA GLY A 70 7.77 -8.79 5.36
C GLY A 70 8.88 -8.82 6.41
N SER A 71 9.39 -10.01 6.66
CA SER A 71 10.49 -10.16 7.63
C SER A 71 11.84 -9.93 6.98
#